data_caccc55e1fa8a2c65ad1fea3d5a0441a
#
_entry.id   caccc55e1fa8a2c65ad1fea3d5a0441a
#
_cell.length_a   1.000
_cell.length_b   1.000
_cell.length_c   1.000
_cell.angle_alpha   90.00
_cell.angle_beta   90.00
_cell.angle_gamma   90.00
#
_symmetry.space_group_name_H-M   'P 1'
#
loop_
_entity.id
_entity.type
_entity.pdbx_description
1 polymer ?
#
loop_
_entity_poly.entity_id
_entity_poly.type
_entity_poly.pdbx_seq_one_letter_code
_entity_poly.pdbx_strand_id
1 'polypeptide(L)'
;MKRHILLLITCLLMAVVPAQNKASKSIPTVYVDGNGIMRWSDTRKEASFFGVNYTLPFAHAYRAMGYLGIDRKAAIDRDVYHFARLGLNAYRIHIWDVEISDGEGNLLENEHLELLDYLIFKLQERGIRIVITAQTNFGNGYPERNQPTGGFSYDYDKCAVHSDAEAIAAQEKYIAALVRHVNSY
;
A
#
# COMPACT_ATOMS: atom_id res chain seq x y z
N MET A 1 13.17 23.39 -74.46
CA MET A 1 12.94 23.71 -73.03
C MET A 1 12.64 22.41 -72.30
N LYS A 2 13.62 21.83 -71.61
CA LYS A 2 13.46 20.56 -70.83
C LYS A 2 13.47 20.93 -69.37
N ARG A 3 12.32 20.71 -68.68
CA ARG A 3 12.20 20.90 -67.25
C ARG A 3 12.74 19.63 -66.55
N HIS A 4 13.79 19.77 -65.72
CA HIS A 4 14.29 18.73 -64.85
C HIS A 4 13.49 18.81 -63.55
N ILE A 5 12.74 17.74 -63.26
CA ILE A 5 12.09 17.52 -61.98
C ILE A 5 13.12 16.83 -61.10
N LEU A 6 13.55 17.56 -60.05
CA LEU A 6 14.44 17.03 -59.01
C LEU A 6 13.57 16.36 -57.95
N LEU A 7 13.63 15.02 -57.89
CA LEU A 7 12.95 14.23 -56.87
C LEU A 7 13.82 14.20 -55.60
N LEU A 8 13.41 14.93 -54.59
CA LEU A 8 14.05 14.86 -53.24
C LEU A 8 13.51 13.61 -52.52
N ILE A 9 14.32 12.57 -52.46
CA ILE A 9 14.05 11.39 -51.61
C ILE A 9 14.53 11.73 -50.20
N THR A 10 13.59 12.09 -49.33
CA THR A 10 13.86 12.25 -47.89
C THR A 10 13.85 10.87 -47.25
N CYS A 11 15.01 10.28 -47.02
CA CYS A 11 15.14 9.08 -46.17
C CYS A 11 14.82 9.44 -44.73
N LEU A 12 13.63 9.04 -44.27
CA LEU A 12 13.23 9.10 -42.86
C LEU A 12 13.96 7.96 -42.13
N LEU A 13 15.12 8.27 -41.57
CA LEU A 13 15.81 7.39 -40.62
C LEU A 13 14.95 7.36 -39.34
N MET A 14 14.09 6.35 -39.21
CA MET A 14 13.50 6.00 -37.94
C MET A 14 14.62 5.48 -37.05
N ALA A 15 15.13 6.32 -36.15
CA ALA A 15 15.95 5.88 -35.04
C ALA A 15 15.07 5.03 -34.14
N VAL A 16 15.22 3.71 -34.21
CA VAL A 16 14.69 2.78 -33.23
C VAL A 16 15.44 3.06 -31.94
N VAL A 17 14.87 3.91 -31.08
CA VAL A 17 15.36 4.08 -29.71
C VAL A 17 15.08 2.75 -29.01
N PRO A 18 16.12 1.99 -28.59
CA PRO A 18 15.86 0.79 -27.82
C PRO A 18 15.15 1.23 -26.55
N ALA A 19 13.96 0.66 -26.30
CA ALA A 19 13.30 0.81 -25.04
C ALA A 19 14.30 0.36 -23.95
N GLN A 20 14.85 1.31 -23.23
CA GLN A 20 15.63 0.99 -22.04
C GLN A 20 14.69 0.26 -21.09
N ASN A 21 14.82 -1.08 -21.05
CA ASN A 21 14.33 -1.87 -19.94
C ASN A 21 14.96 -1.24 -18.68
N LYS A 22 14.21 -0.38 -17.99
CA LYS A 22 14.54 -0.01 -16.62
C LYS A 22 14.51 -1.32 -15.85
N ALA A 23 15.69 -1.92 -15.68
CA ALA A 23 15.84 -3.02 -14.74
C ALA A 23 15.17 -2.54 -13.44
N SER A 24 14.13 -3.22 -13.01
CA SER A 24 13.47 -2.97 -11.75
C SER A 24 14.57 -2.99 -10.68
N LYS A 25 14.93 -1.83 -10.17
CA LYS A 25 15.87 -1.75 -9.06
C LYS A 25 15.24 -2.54 -7.93
N SER A 26 15.81 -3.70 -7.61
CA SER A 26 15.35 -4.48 -6.47
C SER A 26 15.35 -3.57 -5.24
N ILE A 27 14.20 -3.50 -4.58
CA ILE A 27 14.07 -2.68 -3.37
C ILE A 27 14.98 -3.32 -2.31
N PRO A 28 15.94 -2.56 -1.73
CA PRO A 28 16.82 -3.12 -0.71
C PRO A 28 16.00 -3.68 0.46
N THR A 29 16.30 -4.89 0.86
CA THR A 29 15.70 -5.51 2.05
C THR A 29 16.51 -5.17 3.30
N VAL A 30 15.94 -5.45 4.45
CA VAL A 30 16.62 -5.32 5.74
C VAL A 30 16.86 -6.72 6.31
N TYR A 31 18.01 -6.93 6.91
CA TYR A 31 18.31 -8.15 7.66
C TYR A 31 18.91 -7.79 9.02
N VAL A 32 18.88 -8.71 9.95
CA VAL A 32 19.54 -8.58 11.27
C VAL A 32 20.88 -9.29 11.19
N ASP A 33 21.96 -8.60 11.52
CA ASP A 33 23.31 -9.16 11.54
C ASP A 33 23.58 -9.98 12.82
N GLY A 34 24.76 -10.61 12.90
CA GLY A 34 25.15 -11.45 14.03
C GLY A 34 25.25 -10.71 15.37
N ASN A 35 25.22 -9.38 15.37
CA ASN A 35 25.23 -8.53 16.56
C ASN A 35 23.83 -8.01 16.93
N GLY A 36 22.77 -8.44 16.22
CA GLY A 36 21.42 -8.00 16.45
C GLY A 36 21.09 -6.63 15.82
N ILE A 37 21.94 -6.12 14.92
CA ILE A 37 21.76 -4.81 14.29
C ILE A 37 21.06 -4.99 12.93
N MET A 38 20.01 -4.20 12.69
CA MET A 38 19.35 -4.15 11.39
C MET A 38 20.26 -3.45 10.37
N ARG A 39 20.40 -4.07 9.20
CA ARG A 39 21.22 -3.53 8.11
C ARG A 39 20.52 -3.62 6.77
N TRP A 40 20.82 -2.67 5.90
CA TRP A 40 20.41 -2.71 4.50
C TRP A 40 21.18 -3.81 3.75
N SER A 41 20.46 -4.61 2.96
CA SER A 41 21.05 -5.73 2.22
C SER A 41 22.06 -5.29 1.15
N ASP A 42 21.85 -4.12 0.56
CA ASP A 42 22.68 -3.53 -0.52
C ASP A 42 23.94 -2.85 0.01
N THR A 43 23.80 -2.01 1.01
CA THR A 43 24.88 -1.15 1.51
C THR A 43 25.59 -1.70 2.75
N ARG A 44 25.01 -2.68 3.43
CA ARG A 44 25.47 -3.21 4.73
C ARG A 44 25.48 -2.18 5.86
N LYS A 45 25.05 -0.96 5.58
CA LYS A 45 24.93 0.08 6.61
C LYS A 45 23.75 -0.22 7.54
N GLU A 46 23.83 0.33 8.74
CA GLU A 46 22.72 0.24 9.70
C GLU A 46 21.44 0.81 9.11
N ALA A 47 20.35 0.06 9.26
CA ALA A 47 19.02 0.47 8.83
C ALA A 47 18.31 1.13 10.01
N SER A 48 18.10 2.44 9.91
CA SER A 48 17.32 3.21 10.86
C SER A 48 16.03 3.71 10.22
N PHE A 49 14.95 3.75 11.00
CA PHE A 49 13.65 4.20 10.55
C PHE A 49 13.19 5.40 11.37
N PHE A 50 12.84 6.46 10.65
CA PHE A 50 12.19 7.62 11.18
C PHE A 50 10.88 7.82 10.44
N GLY A 51 9.75 7.66 11.12
CA GLY A 51 8.47 7.56 10.44
C GLY A 51 7.28 8.03 11.24
N VAL A 52 6.12 7.82 10.66
CA VAL A 52 4.84 8.21 11.21
C VAL A 52 3.92 7.00 11.34
N ASN A 53 3.12 7.00 12.39
CA ASN A 53 1.97 6.12 12.53
C ASN A 53 0.74 6.92 12.08
N TYR A 54 0.19 6.59 10.92
CA TYR A 54 -0.82 7.39 10.27
C TYR A 54 -1.88 6.51 9.61
N THR A 55 -3.13 6.88 9.75
CA THR A 55 -4.25 6.06 9.30
C THR A 55 -5.09 6.67 8.17
N LEU A 56 -4.87 7.94 7.85
CA LEU A 56 -5.54 8.57 6.72
C LEU A 56 -4.95 8.08 5.38
N PRO A 57 -5.75 7.87 4.36
CA PRO A 57 -7.20 8.11 4.26
C PRO A 57 -8.09 6.96 4.71
N PHE A 58 -7.55 6.05 5.50
CA PHE A 58 -8.26 4.87 6.02
C PHE A 58 -8.96 5.19 7.35
N ALA A 59 -9.66 4.22 7.90
CA ALA A 59 -10.39 4.37 9.15
C ALA A 59 -11.46 5.50 9.08
N HIS A 60 -11.53 6.35 10.07
CA HIS A 60 -12.53 7.42 10.15
C HIS A 60 -12.53 8.37 8.95
N ALA A 61 -11.35 8.67 8.44
CA ALA A 61 -11.22 9.63 7.36
C ALA A 61 -11.77 9.11 6.04
N TYR A 62 -11.79 7.79 5.83
CA TYR A 62 -12.31 7.21 4.60
C TYR A 62 -13.75 7.66 4.33
N ARG A 63 -14.65 7.53 5.33
CA ARG A 63 -16.05 7.92 5.19
C ARG A 63 -16.24 9.42 5.20
N ALA A 64 -15.51 10.13 6.07
CA ALA A 64 -15.56 11.59 6.11
C ALA A 64 -15.16 12.21 4.76
N MET A 65 -14.13 11.71 4.12
CA MET A 65 -13.73 12.13 2.78
C MET A 65 -14.83 11.85 1.74
N GLY A 66 -15.49 10.67 1.84
CA GLY A 66 -16.61 10.35 0.97
C GLY A 66 -17.78 11.32 1.10
N TYR A 67 -18.20 11.65 2.33
CA TYR A 67 -19.26 12.62 2.59
C TYR A 67 -18.92 14.03 2.11
N LEU A 68 -17.66 14.39 2.16
CA LEU A 68 -17.20 15.72 1.70
C LEU A 68 -16.83 15.76 0.22
N GLY A 69 -16.98 14.65 -0.51
CA GLY A 69 -16.59 14.55 -1.93
C GLY A 69 -15.09 14.74 -2.18
N ILE A 70 -14.25 14.41 -1.21
CA ILE A 70 -12.80 14.54 -1.33
C ILE A 70 -12.25 13.34 -2.11
N ASP A 71 -11.44 13.62 -3.13
CA ASP A 71 -10.66 12.60 -3.85
C ASP A 71 -9.62 11.98 -2.91
N ARG A 72 -9.82 10.71 -2.57
CA ARG A 72 -8.96 9.96 -1.64
C ARG A 72 -7.56 9.74 -2.19
N LYS A 73 -7.41 9.49 -3.49
CA LYS A 73 -6.08 9.34 -4.12
C LYS A 73 -5.31 10.67 -4.11
N ALA A 74 -5.97 11.77 -4.41
CA ALA A 74 -5.36 13.09 -4.31
C ALA A 74 -4.97 13.45 -2.86
N ALA A 75 -5.71 12.95 -1.86
CA ALA A 75 -5.33 13.10 -0.46
C ALA A 75 -4.07 12.28 -0.13
N ILE A 76 -3.99 11.03 -0.56
CA ILE A 76 -2.80 10.18 -0.43
C ILE A 76 -1.58 10.86 -1.06
N ASP A 77 -1.70 11.38 -2.28
CA ASP A 77 -0.59 12.05 -2.99
C ASP A 77 -0.03 13.23 -2.19
N ARG A 78 -0.91 14.04 -1.59
CA ARG A 78 -0.51 15.18 -0.76
C ARG A 78 0.18 14.74 0.52
N ASP A 79 -0.37 13.74 1.20
CA ASP A 79 0.17 13.24 2.46
C ASP A 79 1.56 12.62 2.24
N VAL A 80 1.70 11.76 1.24
CA VAL A 80 2.98 11.13 0.88
C VAL A 80 4.02 12.17 0.44
N TYR A 81 3.59 13.20 -0.28
CA TYR A 81 4.47 14.33 -0.63
C TYR A 81 4.99 15.05 0.63
N HIS A 82 4.13 15.31 1.60
CA HIS A 82 4.54 15.95 2.85
C HIS A 82 5.45 15.06 3.70
N PHE A 83 5.17 13.76 3.79
CA PHE A 83 6.04 12.82 4.50
C PHE A 83 7.45 12.77 3.90
N ALA A 84 7.54 12.72 2.57
CA ALA A 84 8.82 12.77 1.88
C ALA A 84 9.58 14.09 2.16
N ARG A 85 8.88 15.24 2.16
CA ARG A 85 9.48 16.54 2.49
C ARG A 85 9.99 16.64 3.93
N LEU A 86 9.34 15.95 4.86
CA LEU A 86 9.78 15.86 6.26
C LEU A 86 10.96 14.91 6.45
N GLY A 87 11.40 14.22 5.40
CA GLY A 87 12.50 13.27 5.47
C GLY A 87 12.11 11.94 6.14
N LEU A 88 10.80 11.63 6.22
CA LEU A 88 10.35 10.35 6.75
C LEU A 88 10.72 9.23 5.79
N ASN A 89 11.22 8.13 6.32
CA ASN A 89 11.58 6.93 5.56
C ASN A 89 10.79 5.68 5.97
N ALA A 90 9.85 5.85 6.90
CA ALA A 90 8.94 4.79 7.34
C ALA A 90 7.52 5.32 7.54
N TYR A 91 6.56 4.46 7.29
CA TYR A 91 5.14 4.72 7.46
C TYR A 91 4.49 3.48 8.05
N ARG A 92 3.82 3.61 9.18
CA ARG A 92 3.05 2.52 9.76
C ARG A 92 1.56 2.76 9.54
N ILE A 93 0.89 1.78 8.92
CA ILE A 93 -0.54 1.79 8.74
C ILE A 93 -1.23 0.75 9.60
N HIS A 94 -2.37 1.11 10.16
CA HIS A 94 -3.33 0.19 10.73
C HIS A 94 -4.41 -0.08 9.69
N ILE A 95 -4.45 -1.30 9.20
CA ILE A 95 -5.49 -1.73 8.29
C ILE A 95 -6.71 -2.13 9.10
N TRP A 96 -7.87 -1.66 8.65
CA TRP A 96 -9.13 -2.14 9.19
C TRP A 96 -9.56 -3.37 8.42
N ASP A 97 -9.33 -4.51 9.04
CA ASP A 97 -9.72 -5.82 8.51
C ASP A 97 -11.22 -5.88 8.19
N VAL A 98 -12.05 -5.25 9.01
CA VAL A 98 -13.50 -5.14 8.78
C VAL A 98 -13.88 -4.45 7.46
N GLU A 99 -13.01 -3.67 6.87
CA GLU A 99 -13.28 -2.97 5.59
C GLU A 99 -12.80 -3.76 4.38
N ILE A 100 -11.85 -4.67 4.55
CA ILE A 100 -11.24 -5.43 3.45
C ILE A 100 -11.35 -6.94 3.62
N SER A 101 -12.13 -7.42 4.58
CA SER A 101 -12.42 -8.84 4.74
C SER A 101 -13.91 -9.08 5.02
N ASP A 102 -14.36 -10.30 4.83
CA ASP A 102 -15.66 -10.79 5.29
C ASP A 102 -15.54 -11.52 6.64
N GLY A 103 -16.68 -11.97 7.20
CA GLY A 103 -16.72 -12.68 8.48
C GLY A 103 -15.98 -14.01 8.48
N GLU A 104 -15.70 -14.60 7.33
CA GLU A 104 -14.94 -15.83 7.16
C GLU A 104 -13.43 -15.59 6.94
N GLY A 105 -13.00 -14.33 6.93
CA GLY A 105 -11.60 -13.95 6.67
C GLY A 105 -11.19 -13.98 5.20
N ASN A 106 -12.13 -13.95 4.26
CA ASN A 106 -11.78 -13.74 2.86
C ASN A 106 -11.37 -12.29 2.64
N LEU A 107 -10.32 -12.07 1.86
CA LEU A 107 -9.92 -10.72 1.42
C LEU A 107 -10.89 -10.25 0.33
N LEU A 108 -11.35 -9.01 0.42
CA LEU A 108 -12.31 -8.43 -0.50
C LEU A 108 -11.61 -7.49 -1.49
N GLU A 109 -11.83 -7.73 -2.78
CA GLU A 109 -11.41 -6.83 -3.85
C GLU A 109 -12.35 -5.63 -3.92
N ASN A 110 -12.04 -4.58 -3.16
CA ASN A 110 -12.88 -3.38 -3.06
C ASN A 110 -12.04 -2.09 -3.09
N GLU A 111 -12.72 -0.94 -3.09
CA GLU A 111 -12.07 0.37 -3.13
C GLU A 111 -11.08 0.57 -1.96
N HIS A 112 -11.36 0.01 -0.79
CA HIS A 112 -10.48 0.13 0.37
C HIS A 112 -9.14 -0.60 0.15
N LEU A 113 -9.18 -1.82 -0.39
CA LEU A 113 -7.98 -2.57 -0.74
C LEU A 113 -7.21 -1.88 -1.87
N GLU A 114 -7.91 -1.36 -2.88
CA GLU A 114 -7.31 -0.59 -3.97
C GLU A 114 -6.60 0.68 -3.45
N LEU A 115 -7.18 1.38 -2.48
CA LEU A 115 -6.54 2.54 -1.86
C LEU A 115 -5.31 2.17 -1.03
N LEU A 116 -5.31 1.00 -0.39
CA LEU A 116 -4.13 0.46 0.28
C LEU A 116 -3.01 0.21 -0.73
N ASP A 117 -3.32 -0.44 -1.85
CA ASP A 117 -2.38 -0.67 -2.94
C ASP A 117 -1.79 0.63 -3.47
N TYR A 118 -2.66 1.61 -3.73
CA TYR A 118 -2.24 2.93 -4.19
C TYR A 118 -1.32 3.64 -3.18
N LEU A 119 -1.65 3.61 -1.90
CA LEU A 119 -0.81 4.17 -0.85
C LEU A 119 0.58 3.51 -0.82
N ILE A 120 0.62 2.16 -0.85
CA ILE A 120 1.89 1.41 -0.87
C ILE A 120 2.73 1.81 -2.08
N PHE A 121 2.12 1.87 -3.26
CA PHE A 121 2.77 2.31 -4.49
C PHE A 121 3.36 3.73 -4.35
N LYS A 122 2.58 4.70 -3.87
CA LYS A 122 3.03 6.09 -3.70
C LYS A 122 4.14 6.24 -2.66
N LEU A 123 4.10 5.49 -1.56
CA LEU A 123 5.17 5.46 -0.56
C LEU A 123 6.46 4.87 -1.17
N GLN A 124 6.32 3.80 -1.95
CA GLN A 124 7.45 3.14 -2.60
C GLN A 124 8.14 4.05 -3.62
N GLU A 125 7.39 4.84 -4.41
CA GLU A 125 7.96 5.85 -5.33
C GLU A 125 8.86 6.86 -4.60
N ARG A 126 8.63 7.09 -3.31
CA ARG A 126 9.39 8.03 -2.46
C ARG A 126 10.43 7.34 -1.58
N GLY A 127 10.59 6.03 -1.71
CA GLY A 127 11.53 5.25 -0.89
C GLY A 127 11.10 5.13 0.59
N ILE A 128 9.83 5.42 0.90
CA ILE A 128 9.28 5.29 2.25
C ILE A 128 8.85 3.84 2.46
N ARG A 129 9.33 3.21 3.54
CA ARG A 129 9.00 1.84 3.90
C ARG A 129 7.67 1.80 4.63
N ILE A 130 6.89 0.77 4.36
CA ILE A 130 5.63 0.57 5.04
C ILE A 130 5.75 -0.54 6.09
N VAL A 131 5.17 -0.28 7.27
CA VAL A 131 4.95 -1.28 8.33
C VAL A 131 3.45 -1.50 8.42
N ILE A 132 3.00 -2.69 8.09
CA ILE A 132 1.58 -3.04 8.08
C ILE A 132 1.20 -3.65 9.42
N THR A 133 0.24 -3.03 10.12
CA THR A 133 -0.53 -3.65 11.19
C THR A 133 -1.78 -4.22 10.55
N ALA A 134 -1.76 -5.52 10.29
CA ALA A 134 -2.75 -6.19 9.44
C ALA A 134 -4.15 -6.23 10.05
N GLN A 135 -4.25 -6.14 11.37
CA GLN A 135 -5.50 -6.21 12.10
C GLN A 135 -5.58 -5.07 13.11
N THR A 136 -6.73 -4.44 13.16
CA THR A 136 -7.00 -3.34 14.11
C THR A 136 -8.32 -3.61 14.80
N ASN A 137 -8.27 -4.31 15.92
CA ASN A 137 -9.45 -4.60 16.70
C ASN A 137 -9.67 -3.55 17.79
N PHE A 138 -10.58 -2.62 17.54
CA PHE A 138 -11.04 -1.64 18.52
C PHE A 138 -12.34 -2.06 19.23
N GLY A 139 -12.83 -3.27 18.97
CA GLY A 139 -14.13 -3.75 19.43
C GLY A 139 -15.26 -3.41 18.45
N ASN A 140 -16.39 -4.08 18.66
CA ASN A 140 -17.56 -3.95 17.79
C ASN A 140 -18.08 -2.51 17.75
N GLY A 141 -18.27 -2.00 16.55
CA GLY A 141 -18.85 -0.68 16.35
C GLY A 141 -17.92 0.52 16.60
N TYR A 142 -16.65 0.29 16.95
CA TYR A 142 -15.70 1.40 16.97
C TYR A 142 -14.93 1.47 15.64
N PRO A 143 -14.67 2.66 15.13
CA PRO A 143 -15.03 3.98 15.69
C PRO A 143 -16.41 4.46 15.27
N GLU A 144 -17.04 3.79 14.35
CA GLU A 144 -18.31 4.20 13.76
C GLU A 144 -19.35 3.10 14.02
N ARG A 145 -20.15 3.34 15.03
CA ARG A 145 -21.27 2.45 15.32
C ARG A 145 -22.23 2.37 14.11
N ASN A 146 -22.80 1.21 13.89
CA ASN A 146 -23.81 0.97 12.86
C ASN A 146 -23.29 0.94 11.43
N GLN A 147 -21.99 0.77 11.19
CA GLN A 147 -21.51 0.46 9.87
C GLN A 147 -21.64 -1.07 9.64
N PRO A 148 -22.34 -1.51 8.62
CA PRO A 148 -22.44 -2.92 8.28
C PRO A 148 -21.14 -3.34 7.59
N THR A 149 -20.10 -3.53 8.37
CA THR A 149 -18.84 -4.09 7.93
C THR A 149 -18.87 -5.56 8.24
N GLY A 150 -18.58 -6.38 7.25
CA GLY A 150 -18.67 -7.84 7.37
C GLY A 150 -17.37 -8.52 7.77
N GLY A 151 -16.38 -7.75 8.25
CA GLY A 151 -15.07 -8.30 8.57
C GLY A 151 -15.07 -9.27 9.75
N PHE A 152 -14.15 -10.21 9.76
CA PHE A 152 -14.12 -11.27 10.77
C PHE A 152 -13.97 -10.72 12.20
N SER A 153 -13.28 -9.63 12.41
CA SER A 153 -13.13 -9.04 13.74
C SER A 153 -14.35 -8.24 14.19
N TYR A 154 -15.34 -8.04 13.33
CA TYR A 154 -16.56 -7.33 13.68
C TYR A 154 -17.47 -8.14 14.61
N ASP A 155 -17.56 -9.43 14.35
CA ASP A 155 -18.47 -10.34 15.06
C ASP A 155 -17.89 -10.84 16.39
N TYR A 156 -16.60 -10.61 16.64
CA TYR A 156 -15.92 -11.07 17.83
C TYR A 156 -15.51 -9.91 18.73
N ASP A 157 -15.64 -10.10 20.04
CA ASP A 157 -15.06 -9.16 20.98
C ASP A 157 -13.51 -9.26 20.97
N LYS A 158 -12.88 -8.27 21.58
CA LYS A 158 -11.43 -8.14 21.57
C LYS A 158 -10.70 -9.35 22.19
N CYS A 159 -11.32 -10.07 23.12
CA CYS A 159 -10.75 -11.26 23.74
C CYS A 159 -11.05 -12.51 22.92
N ALA A 160 -12.27 -12.63 22.39
CA ALA A 160 -12.71 -13.77 21.58
C ALA A 160 -11.83 -13.97 20.33
N VAL A 161 -11.39 -12.90 19.70
CA VAL A 161 -10.45 -12.94 18.56
C VAL A 161 -9.18 -13.76 18.85
N HIS A 162 -8.78 -13.89 20.12
CA HIS A 162 -7.59 -14.65 20.51
C HIS A 162 -7.88 -16.02 21.12
N SER A 163 -9.14 -16.35 21.35
CA SER A 163 -9.51 -17.57 22.08
C SER A 163 -10.57 -18.41 21.37
N ASP A 164 -11.36 -17.79 20.49
CA ASP A 164 -12.37 -18.50 19.72
C ASP A 164 -11.75 -19.17 18.49
N ALA A 165 -12.03 -20.46 18.28
CA ALA A 165 -11.41 -21.24 17.21
C ALA A 165 -11.83 -20.76 15.80
N GLU A 166 -13.08 -20.33 15.63
CA GLU A 166 -13.57 -19.81 14.36
C GLU A 166 -12.93 -18.45 14.04
N ALA A 167 -12.83 -17.59 15.06
CA ALA A 167 -12.16 -16.30 14.92
C ALA A 167 -10.67 -16.45 14.56
N ILE A 168 -9.98 -17.40 15.18
CA ILE A 168 -8.58 -17.71 14.88
C ILE A 168 -8.44 -18.21 13.44
N ALA A 169 -9.30 -19.13 13.00
CA ALA A 169 -9.29 -19.65 11.64
C ALA A 169 -9.55 -18.55 10.59
N ALA A 170 -10.50 -17.66 10.84
CA ALA A 170 -10.77 -16.51 9.97
C ALA A 170 -9.58 -15.53 9.92
N GLN A 171 -8.92 -15.28 11.06
CA GLN A 171 -7.70 -14.47 11.12
C GLN A 171 -6.57 -15.07 10.29
N GLU A 172 -6.29 -16.37 10.46
CA GLU A 172 -5.24 -17.05 9.71
C GLU A 172 -5.49 -16.97 8.21
N LYS A 173 -6.73 -17.19 7.78
CA LYS A 173 -7.15 -17.09 6.38
C LYS A 173 -6.94 -15.67 5.84
N TYR A 174 -7.40 -14.66 6.57
CA TYR A 174 -7.25 -13.26 6.19
C TYR A 174 -5.77 -12.85 6.07
N ILE A 175 -4.97 -13.14 7.09
CA ILE A 175 -3.54 -12.78 7.09
C ILE A 175 -2.82 -13.50 5.95
N ALA A 176 -3.12 -14.78 5.71
CA ALA A 176 -2.55 -15.53 4.60
C ALA A 176 -2.93 -14.94 3.23
N ALA A 177 -4.17 -14.48 3.06
CA ALA A 177 -4.63 -13.83 1.85
C ALA A 177 -3.95 -12.47 1.65
N LEU A 178 -3.88 -11.64 2.69
CA LEU A 178 -3.24 -10.32 2.66
C LEU A 178 -1.74 -10.41 2.32
N VAL A 179 -1.03 -11.38 2.90
CA VAL A 179 0.41 -11.58 2.62
C VAL A 179 0.66 -12.05 1.19
N ARG A 180 -0.29 -12.77 0.60
CA ARG A 180 -0.21 -13.25 -0.80
C ARG A 180 -0.76 -12.25 -1.81
N HIS A 181 -1.43 -11.21 -1.34
CA HIS A 181 -1.99 -10.19 -2.22
C HIS A 181 -0.89 -9.52 -3.04
N VAL A 182 -1.16 -9.36 -4.32
CA VAL A 182 -0.26 -8.69 -5.26
C VAL A 182 -0.81 -7.32 -5.54
N ASN A 183 -0.04 -6.30 -5.20
CA ASN A 183 -0.40 -4.91 -5.45
C ASN A 183 -0.69 -4.68 -6.94
N SER A 184 -1.78 -4.01 -7.24
CA SER A 184 -2.29 -3.78 -8.59
C SER A 184 -1.56 -2.64 -9.35
N TYR A 185 -0.70 -1.84 -8.69
CA TYR A 185 0.05 -0.71 -9.27
C TYR A 185 1.49 -1.02 -9.64
#